data_a59b6844447f11420efed899aa1d6fd2
#
_entry.id   a59b6844447f11420efed899aa1d6fd2
#
_cell.length_a   1.000
_cell.length_b   1.000
_cell.length_c   1.000
_cell.angle_alpha   90.00
_cell.angle_beta   90.00
_cell.angle_gamma   90.00
#
_symmetry.space_group_name_H-M   'P 1'
#
loop_
_entity.id
_entity.type
_entity.pdbx_description
1 polymer ?
#
loop_
_entity_poly.entity_id
_entity_poly.type
_entity_poly.pdbx_seq_one_letter_code
_entity_poly.pdbx_strand_id
1 'polypeptide(L)'
;MNLSLLIHNIGSILSAIVSLGLALFTYFGHPRKVANTTLALTMLSVSVFYISHVIGVNLTDPLSSRAALMFNVSIIFIVMFNVHCVLSVIGKAREKRYLIAFFYASGIFLTLFYLLQPDAFLAPSTPKLYFPNYYEAGAYHWAMRVIFNFIIPVYFLLAMFRAYQQGDPVMRNRLKYFFLALTLGYSIGFIPVLLVFNIPVDPNWGLFFVFFYAVPFVYGVLFYQLLDIRILAKRAFLYALTVVAMSLSIIFISFSNNFIAARYPAFPLWLIPSLASLIAVGIGVFVWRKIRETDLLKYEFVTIITHKFRTPLTHIKWTTEELMKIKLPTEQRKQIEDIKISNNRLVELTNLLTTLSDSGKENYMYRREAVKLETFIRPIIMPYLKWFSEKGVRIVFQMTNNLPEVFLDSVKIRFVLRTILENALAYTATGGVVTVSVNTNGNEAIIRVKDTGIGISHEDQTRIFSKFFRSTAAKRVDTEGVGVGLFMAKIIVERHGGKIQVFSEGEGKGSKFTITLPLDQR
;
A
#
# COMPACT_ATOMS: atom_id res chain seq x y z
N MET A 1 -37.24 -18.05 13.49
CA MET A 1 -36.39 -16.86 13.72
C MET A 1 -36.96 -15.71 12.95
N ASN A 2 -37.14 -14.54 13.56
CA ASN A 2 -37.70 -13.38 12.86
C ASN A 2 -36.75 -12.96 11.75
N LEU A 3 -37.28 -12.82 10.53
CA LEU A 3 -36.48 -12.53 9.32
C LEU A 3 -35.74 -11.19 9.42
N SER A 4 -36.37 -10.16 9.99
CA SER A 4 -35.74 -8.85 10.20
C SER A 4 -34.56 -8.93 11.16
N LEU A 5 -34.63 -9.76 12.20
CA LEU A 5 -33.52 -10.02 13.11
C LEU A 5 -32.38 -10.77 12.41
N LEU A 6 -32.70 -11.73 11.54
CA LEU A 6 -31.68 -12.45 10.76
C LEU A 6 -30.90 -11.50 9.86
N ILE A 7 -31.60 -10.62 9.14
CA ILE A 7 -30.98 -9.60 8.27
C ILE A 7 -30.07 -8.69 9.09
N HIS A 8 -30.59 -8.22 10.24
CA HIS A 8 -29.83 -7.36 11.13
C HIS A 8 -28.52 -8.00 11.58
N ASN A 9 -28.59 -9.26 12.00
CA ASN A 9 -27.43 -10.03 12.44
C ASN A 9 -26.41 -10.21 11.33
N ILE A 10 -26.85 -10.62 10.14
CA ILE A 10 -25.97 -10.80 8.97
C ILE A 10 -25.31 -9.49 8.59
N GLY A 11 -26.08 -8.40 8.46
CA GLY A 11 -25.54 -7.08 8.12
C GLY A 11 -24.54 -6.56 9.14
N SER A 12 -24.81 -6.77 10.43
CA SER A 12 -23.93 -6.35 11.51
C SER A 12 -22.63 -7.18 11.57
N ILE A 13 -22.72 -8.50 11.42
CA ILE A 13 -21.54 -9.39 11.35
C ILE A 13 -20.67 -9.01 10.16
N LEU A 14 -21.28 -8.75 9.01
CA LEU A 14 -20.55 -8.35 7.83
C LEU A 14 -19.87 -6.98 7.99
N SER A 15 -20.55 -6.02 8.62
CA SER A 15 -19.97 -4.72 8.96
C SER A 15 -18.78 -4.87 9.92
N ALA A 16 -18.85 -5.79 10.87
CA ALA A 16 -17.73 -6.13 11.76
C ALA A 16 -16.53 -6.70 10.98
N ILE A 17 -16.77 -7.65 10.10
CA ILE A 17 -15.72 -8.29 9.27
C ILE A 17 -15.06 -7.27 8.34
N VAL A 18 -15.86 -6.44 7.64
CA VAL A 18 -15.35 -5.40 6.73
C VAL A 18 -14.50 -4.39 7.51
N SER A 19 -15.00 -3.94 8.66
CA SER A 19 -14.27 -2.98 9.51
C SER A 19 -12.96 -3.56 10.04
N LEU A 20 -12.95 -4.83 10.47
CA LEU A 20 -11.75 -5.52 10.89
C LEU A 20 -10.74 -5.68 9.74
N GLY A 21 -11.23 -6.08 8.57
CA GLY A 21 -10.40 -6.16 7.36
C GLY A 21 -9.77 -4.83 6.98
N LEU A 22 -10.53 -3.72 7.05
CA LEU A 22 -10.03 -2.37 6.84
C LEU A 22 -9.01 -1.95 7.91
N ALA A 23 -9.22 -2.31 9.18
CA ALA A 23 -8.28 -2.06 10.25
C ALA A 23 -6.93 -2.73 9.99
N LEU A 24 -6.93 -4.03 9.68
CA LEU A 24 -5.72 -4.79 9.36
C LEU A 24 -5.03 -4.23 8.11
N PHE A 25 -5.81 -3.96 7.06
CA PHE A 25 -5.30 -3.39 5.81
C PHE A 25 -4.59 -2.04 6.00
N THR A 26 -5.20 -1.12 6.76
CA THR A 26 -4.63 0.20 7.01
C THR A 26 -3.42 0.14 7.94
N TYR A 27 -3.42 -0.73 8.94
CA TYR A 27 -2.31 -0.92 9.87
C TYR A 27 -1.08 -1.51 9.19
N PHE A 28 -1.23 -2.63 8.48
CA PHE A 28 -0.12 -3.30 7.80
C PHE A 28 0.37 -2.56 6.56
N GLY A 29 -0.43 -1.66 5.99
CA GLY A 29 -0.03 -0.82 4.87
C GLY A 29 1.16 0.09 5.18
N HIS A 30 1.09 0.86 6.27
CA HIS A 30 2.17 1.72 6.78
C HIS A 30 2.01 2.00 8.29
N PRO A 31 2.48 1.11 9.17
CA PRO A 31 2.23 1.19 10.63
C PRO A 31 2.86 2.41 11.30
N ARG A 32 3.86 3.04 10.67
CA ARG A 32 4.55 4.22 11.24
C ARG A 32 3.84 5.56 11.01
N LYS A 33 2.80 5.62 10.17
CA LYS A 33 2.04 6.86 9.94
C LYS A 33 0.88 6.97 10.93
N VAL A 34 0.86 8.03 11.71
CA VAL A 34 -0.18 8.30 12.73
C VAL A 34 -1.59 8.23 12.14
N ALA A 35 -1.81 8.80 10.96
CA ALA A 35 -3.11 8.74 10.28
C ALA A 35 -3.57 7.29 9.99
N ASN A 36 -2.67 6.40 9.59
CA ASN A 36 -3.00 5.00 9.30
C ASN A 36 -3.31 4.24 10.59
N THR A 37 -2.49 4.44 11.63
CA THR A 37 -2.69 3.78 12.93
C THR A 37 -4.01 4.23 13.57
N THR A 38 -4.31 5.52 13.57
CA THR A 38 -5.54 6.05 14.16
C THR A 38 -6.77 5.61 13.38
N LEU A 39 -6.70 5.54 12.05
CA LEU A 39 -7.78 5.00 11.25
C LEU A 39 -7.97 3.49 11.47
N ALA A 40 -6.91 2.72 11.59
CA ALA A 40 -6.98 1.29 11.92
C ALA A 40 -7.66 1.08 13.28
N LEU A 41 -7.31 1.88 14.28
CA LEU A 41 -7.95 1.85 15.60
C LEU A 41 -9.44 2.26 15.54
N THR A 42 -9.78 3.25 14.71
CA THR A 42 -11.19 3.60 14.43
C THR A 42 -11.96 2.39 13.88
N MET A 43 -11.43 1.74 12.84
CA MET A 43 -12.10 0.59 12.21
C MET A 43 -12.18 -0.62 13.14
N LEU A 44 -11.16 -0.85 13.98
CA LEU A 44 -11.20 -1.87 15.04
C LEU A 44 -12.29 -1.58 16.05
N SER A 45 -12.43 -0.33 16.50
CA SER A 45 -13.50 0.08 17.43
C SER A 45 -14.89 -0.10 16.82
N VAL A 46 -15.05 0.17 15.50
CA VAL A 46 -16.29 -0.11 14.76
C VAL A 46 -16.59 -1.61 14.73
N SER A 47 -15.58 -2.45 14.52
CA SER A 47 -15.76 -3.91 14.55
C SER A 47 -16.21 -4.40 15.92
N VAL A 48 -15.59 -3.92 17.00
CA VAL A 48 -15.99 -4.24 18.39
C VAL A 48 -17.43 -3.81 18.66
N PHE A 49 -17.81 -2.61 18.19
CA PHE A 49 -19.20 -2.12 18.30
C PHE A 49 -20.21 -3.10 17.68
N TYR A 50 -20.00 -3.52 16.43
CA TYR A 50 -20.93 -4.41 15.74
C TYR A 50 -20.96 -5.82 16.35
N ILE A 51 -19.82 -6.36 16.80
CA ILE A 51 -19.76 -7.68 17.46
C ILE A 51 -20.56 -7.64 18.76
N SER A 52 -20.32 -6.64 19.60
CA SER A 52 -21.03 -6.50 20.88
C SER A 52 -22.52 -6.28 20.66
N HIS A 53 -22.88 -5.51 19.65
CA HIS A 53 -24.26 -5.26 19.29
C HIS A 53 -25.00 -6.55 18.91
N VAL A 54 -24.41 -7.36 17.99
CA VAL A 54 -25.03 -8.64 17.59
C VAL A 54 -25.21 -9.58 18.78
N ILE A 55 -24.19 -9.69 19.64
CA ILE A 55 -24.30 -10.54 20.84
C ILE A 55 -25.43 -10.03 21.73
N GLY A 56 -25.43 -8.75 22.05
CA GLY A 56 -26.36 -8.17 23.01
C GLY A 56 -27.82 -8.23 22.57
N VAL A 57 -28.13 -7.91 21.30
CA VAL A 57 -29.52 -7.89 20.81
C VAL A 57 -30.15 -9.29 20.65
N ASN A 58 -29.33 -10.34 20.63
CA ASN A 58 -29.81 -11.72 20.51
C ASN A 58 -29.94 -12.45 21.86
N LEU A 59 -29.37 -11.92 22.95
CA LEU A 59 -29.54 -12.51 24.28
C LEU A 59 -30.96 -12.26 24.78
N THR A 60 -31.55 -13.28 25.42
CA THR A 60 -32.92 -13.22 25.95
C THR A 60 -32.98 -12.65 27.37
N ASP A 61 -31.91 -12.83 28.15
CA ASP A 61 -31.81 -12.25 29.48
C ASP A 61 -31.39 -10.77 29.42
N PRO A 62 -32.20 -9.84 29.97
CA PRO A 62 -31.94 -8.39 29.91
C PRO A 62 -30.60 -7.95 30.52
N LEU A 63 -30.15 -8.60 31.60
CA LEU A 63 -28.89 -8.23 32.25
C LEU A 63 -27.68 -8.68 31.41
N SER A 64 -27.73 -9.92 30.92
CA SER A 64 -26.69 -10.44 30.02
C SER A 64 -26.63 -9.65 28.70
N SER A 65 -27.77 -9.30 28.13
CA SER A 65 -27.89 -8.43 26.98
C SER A 65 -27.22 -7.07 27.24
N ARG A 66 -27.58 -6.41 28.32
CA ARG A 66 -26.97 -5.16 28.75
C ARG A 66 -25.45 -5.28 28.92
N ALA A 67 -24.98 -6.32 29.58
CA ALA A 67 -23.54 -6.55 29.78
C ALA A 67 -22.79 -6.65 28.43
N ALA A 68 -23.34 -7.36 27.44
CA ALA A 68 -22.79 -7.41 26.09
C ALA A 68 -22.83 -6.04 25.41
N LEU A 69 -23.94 -5.31 25.52
CA LEU A 69 -24.13 -4.00 24.93
C LEU A 69 -23.26 -2.89 25.56
N MET A 70 -22.73 -3.12 26.78
CA MET A 70 -21.76 -2.19 27.39
C MET A 70 -20.49 -1.98 26.56
N PHE A 71 -20.05 -2.97 25.78
CA PHE A 71 -18.91 -2.80 24.87
C PHE A 71 -19.17 -1.78 23.74
N ASN A 72 -20.40 -1.31 23.58
CA ASN A 72 -20.71 -0.17 22.70
C ASN A 72 -20.15 1.17 23.18
N VAL A 73 -19.54 1.21 24.35
CA VAL A 73 -18.64 2.29 24.78
C VAL A 73 -17.52 2.54 23.74
N SER A 74 -17.22 1.55 22.90
CA SER A 74 -16.31 1.67 21.76
C SER A 74 -16.63 2.83 20.81
N ILE A 75 -17.88 3.35 20.82
CA ILE A 75 -18.25 4.55 20.04
C ILE A 75 -17.46 5.79 20.47
N ILE A 76 -17.09 5.90 21.73
CA ILE A 76 -16.24 6.99 22.23
C ILE A 76 -14.87 6.94 21.55
N PHE A 77 -14.28 5.74 21.44
CA PHE A 77 -13.00 5.52 20.78
C PHE A 77 -13.07 5.75 19.27
N ILE A 78 -14.17 5.38 18.60
CA ILE A 78 -14.40 5.69 17.17
C ILE A 78 -14.21 7.18 16.92
N VAL A 79 -14.85 8.02 17.73
CA VAL A 79 -14.81 9.48 17.56
C VAL A 79 -13.44 10.05 17.89
N MET A 80 -12.81 9.63 18.98
CA MET A 80 -11.48 10.09 19.39
C MET A 80 -10.41 9.77 18.34
N PHE A 81 -10.37 8.53 17.86
CA PHE A 81 -9.42 8.14 16.83
C PHE A 81 -9.70 8.85 15.50
N ASN A 82 -10.97 9.11 15.15
CA ASN A 82 -11.32 9.88 13.96
C ASN A 82 -10.83 11.33 14.04
N VAL A 83 -10.99 12.01 15.17
CA VAL A 83 -10.45 13.38 15.37
C VAL A 83 -8.94 13.38 15.14
N HIS A 84 -8.22 12.44 15.77
CA HIS A 84 -6.76 12.35 15.62
C HIS A 84 -6.37 12.00 14.17
N CYS A 85 -7.09 11.09 13.52
CA CYS A 85 -6.89 10.73 12.12
C CYS A 85 -7.05 11.96 11.21
N VAL A 86 -8.18 12.66 11.31
CA VAL A 86 -8.48 13.86 10.52
C VAL A 86 -7.40 14.92 10.71
N LEU A 87 -7.06 15.26 11.96
CA LEU A 87 -6.02 16.26 12.26
C LEU A 87 -4.64 15.84 11.71
N SER A 88 -4.36 14.54 11.67
CA SER A 88 -3.12 14.00 11.07
C SER A 88 -3.14 14.11 9.54
N VAL A 89 -4.27 13.81 8.90
CA VAL A 89 -4.43 13.89 7.43
C VAL A 89 -4.30 15.34 6.94
N ILE A 90 -4.86 16.31 7.68
CA ILE A 90 -4.75 17.75 7.34
C ILE A 90 -3.45 18.41 7.83
N GLY A 91 -2.53 17.63 8.44
CA GLY A 91 -1.22 18.12 8.89
C GLY A 91 -1.24 18.95 10.18
N LYS A 92 -2.36 19.03 10.90
CA LYS A 92 -2.53 19.87 12.10
C LYS A 92 -2.39 19.12 13.43
N ALA A 93 -2.01 17.83 13.42
CA ALA A 93 -1.91 17.02 14.64
C ALA A 93 -0.90 17.57 15.66
N ARG A 94 0.26 18.07 15.20
CA ARG A 94 1.28 18.66 16.10
C ARG A 94 0.80 19.99 16.71
N GLU A 95 0.18 20.85 15.93
CA GLU A 95 -0.38 22.13 16.37
C GLU A 95 -1.47 21.92 17.42
N LYS A 96 -2.35 20.94 17.20
CA LYS A 96 -3.51 20.65 18.05
C LYS A 96 -3.25 19.51 19.07
N ARG A 97 -2.00 19.25 19.44
CA ARG A 97 -1.61 18.13 20.33
C ARG A 97 -2.34 18.17 21.70
N TYR A 98 -2.53 19.35 22.29
CA TYR A 98 -3.23 19.48 23.57
C TYR A 98 -4.73 19.20 23.43
N LEU A 99 -5.35 19.57 22.32
CA LEU A 99 -6.73 19.24 22.02
C LEU A 99 -6.90 17.72 21.84
N ILE A 100 -5.98 17.07 21.14
CA ILE A 100 -5.96 15.60 20.98
C ILE A 100 -5.82 14.94 22.36
N ALA A 101 -4.88 15.38 23.18
CA ALA A 101 -4.69 14.87 24.55
C ALA A 101 -5.95 15.05 25.40
N PHE A 102 -6.61 16.19 25.31
CA PHE A 102 -7.88 16.46 25.99
C PHE A 102 -8.98 15.47 25.55
N PHE A 103 -9.12 15.20 24.25
CA PHE A 103 -10.09 14.23 23.77
C PHE A 103 -9.79 12.80 24.28
N TYR A 104 -8.51 12.39 24.30
CA TYR A 104 -8.13 11.08 24.84
C TYR A 104 -8.41 10.99 26.34
N ALA A 105 -8.03 11.99 27.12
CA ALA A 105 -8.28 12.04 28.56
C ALA A 105 -9.78 12.01 28.86
N SER A 106 -10.58 12.84 28.17
CA SER A 106 -12.04 12.88 28.30
C SER A 106 -12.69 11.56 27.94
N GLY A 107 -12.23 10.92 26.85
CA GLY A 107 -12.75 9.64 26.42
C GLY A 107 -12.41 8.50 27.40
N ILE A 108 -11.20 8.45 27.95
CA ILE A 108 -10.83 7.48 28.99
C ILE A 108 -11.68 7.72 30.24
N PHE A 109 -11.81 8.96 30.68
CA PHE A 109 -12.64 9.32 31.84
C PHE A 109 -14.10 8.86 31.65
N LEU A 110 -14.69 9.18 30.49
CA LEU A 110 -16.07 8.80 30.18
C LEU A 110 -16.23 7.27 30.07
N THR A 111 -15.23 6.58 29.54
CA THR A 111 -15.25 5.12 29.48
C THR A 111 -15.22 4.52 30.88
N LEU A 112 -14.36 5.01 31.74
CA LEU A 112 -14.30 4.57 33.16
C LEU A 112 -15.62 4.88 33.87
N PHE A 113 -16.18 6.08 33.69
CA PHE A 113 -17.46 6.46 34.26
C PHE A 113 -18.61 5.57 33.74
N TYR A 114 -18.61 5.26 32.44
CA TYR A 114 -19.57 4.35 31.83
C TYR A 114 -19.48 2.92 32.45
N LEU A 115 -18.28 2.43 32.72
CA LEU A 115 -18.07 1.11 33.31
C LEU A 115 -18.42 1.07 34.81
N LEU A 116 -18.15 2.14 35.55
CA LEU A 116 -18.41 2.23 36.96
C LEU A 116 -19.89 2.51 37.30
N GLN A 117 -20.58 3.25 36.41
CA GLN A 117 -21.98 3.65 36.60
C GLN A 117 -22.78 3.32 35.31
N PRO A 118 -22.94 2.02 35.01
CA PRO A 118 -23.60 1.62 33.77
C PRO A 118 -25.05 2.09 33.67
N ASP A 119 -25.80 2.15 34.79
CA ASP A 119 -27.19 2.60 34.83
C ASP A 119 -27.37 4.05 34.37
N ALA A 120 -26.33 4.88 34.55
CA ALA A 120 -26.35 6.27 34.11
C ALA A 120 -26.41 6.40 32.58
N PHE A 121 -25.88 5.41 31.85
CA PHE A 121 -25.79 5.42 30.39
C PHE A 121 -26.72 4.41 29.73
N LEU A 122 -26.83 3.19 30.28
CA LEU A 122 -27.67 2.12 29.75
C LEU A 122 -28.51 1.52 30.90
N ALA A 123 -29.80 1.70 30.82
CA ALA A 123 -30.75 0.97 31.65
C ALA A 123 -30.80 -0.53 31.22
N PRO A 124 -31.41 -1.43 32.01
CA PRO A 124 -31.63 -2.80 31.58
C PRO A 124 -32.30 -2.86 30.18
N SER A 125 -31.81 -3.77 29.34
CA SER A 125 -32.31 -3.91 27.97
C SER A 125 -33.78 -4.32 27.97
N THR A 126 -34.53 -3.81 26.97
CA THR A 126 -35.97 -4.11 26.81
C THR A 126 -36.23 -4.63 25.39
N PRO A 127 -37.27 -5.46 25.18
CA PRO A 127 -37.69 -5.85 23.84
C PRO A 127 -38.11 -4.64 23.01
N LYS A 128 -37.58 -4.49 21.78
CA LYS A 128 -37.99 -3.43 20.84
C LYS A 128 -38.08 -3.97 19.43
N LEU A 129 -39.15 -3.65 18.72
CA LEU A 129 -39.45 -4.17 17.39
C LEU A 129 -39.38 -5.71 17.34
N TYR A 130 -38.40 -6.25 16.63
CA TYR A 130 -38.15 -7.69 16.49
C TYR A 130 -36.95 -8.18 17.33
N PHE A 131 -36.32 -7.28 18.09
CA PHE A 131 -35.19 -7.62 18.97
C PHE A 131 -35.71 -8.19 20.29
N PRO A 132 -35.21 -9.35 20.75
CA PRO A 132 -35.50 -9.86 22.10
C PRO A 132 -35.12 -8.86 23.20
N ASN A 133 -34.00 -8.17 22.99
CA ASN A 133 -33.51 -7.10 23.84
C ASN A 133 -32.81 -6.03 22.98
N TYR A 134 -32.97 -4.78 23.35
CA TYR A 134 -32.32 -3.63 22.71
C TYR A 134 -31.92 -2.61 23.77
N TYR A 135 -31.07 -1.66 23.38
CA TYR A 135 -30.61 -0.60 24.28
C TYR A 135 -31.78 0.18 24.86
N GLU A 136 -31.69 0.43 26.18
CA GLU A 136 -32.54 1.39 26.87
C GLU A 136 -31.66 2.54 27.36
N ALA A 137 -32.06 3.80 27.07
CA ALA A 137 -31.24 4.97 27.41
C ALA A 137 -31.27 5.23 28.93
N GLY A 138 -30.11 5.32 29.53
CA GLY A 138 -29.94 5.87 30.87
C GLY A 138 -29.98 7.42 30.86
N ALA A 139 -29.94 8.01 32.04
CA ALA A 139 -30.11 9.46 32.24
C ALA A 139 -29.11 10.33 31.44
N TYR A 140 -27.87 9.88 31.30
CA TYR A 140 -26.82 10.63 30.57
C TYR A 140 -26.57 10.13 29.15
N HIS A 141 -27.33 9.15 28.67
CA HIS A 141 -27.13 8.57 27.32
C HIS A 141 -27.28 9.64 26.22
N TRP A 142 -28.29 10.48 26.31
CA TRP A 142 -28.55 11.55 25.34
C TRP A 142 -27.39 12.55 25.26
N ALA A 143 -26.83 12.97 26.42
CA ALA A 143 -25.72 13.93 26.46
C ALA A 143 -24.46 13.33 25.80
N MET A 144 -24.13 12.06 26.09
CA MET A 144 -23.06 11.34 25.42
C MET A 144 -23.27 11.29 23.91
N ARG A 145 -24.48 10.98 23.44
CA ARG A 145 -24.79 10.91 22.00
C ARG A 145 -24.69 12.26 21.31
N VAL A 146 -25.20 13.33 21.92
CA VAL A 146 -25.08 14.67 21.37
C VAL A 146 -23.61 15.09 21.24
N ILE A 147 -22.80 14.86 22.25
CA ILE A 147 -21.38 15.23 22.23
C ILE A 147 -20.63 14.41 21.17
N PHE A 148 -20.72 13.07 21.20
CA PHE A 148 -19.91 12.20 20.36
C PHE A 148 -20.47 11.99 18.95
N ASN A 149 -21.77 12.07 18.74
CA ASN A 149 -22.35 11.88 17.40
C ASN A 149 -22.60 13.19 16.65
N PHE A 150 -22.63 14.35 17.34
CA PHE A 150 -22.88 15.67 16.72
C PHE A 150 -21.76 16.66 16.93
N ILE A 151 -21.50 17.06 18.17
CA ILE A 151 -20.60 18.21 18.46
C ILE A 151 -19.19 17.93 17.94
N ILE A 152 -18.61 16.80 18.31
CA ILE A 152 -17.24 16.45 17.89
C ILE A 152 -17.14 16.15 16.40
N PRO A 153 -18.04 15.35 15.77
CA PRO A 153 -18.06 15.19 14.32
C PRO A 153 -18.17 16.48 13.54
N VAL A 154 -19.08 17.37 13.92
CA VAL A 154 -19.20 18.69 13.28
C VAL A 154 -17.89 19.47 13.35
N TYR A 155 -17.22 19.48 14.51
CA TYR A 155 -15.93 20.14 14.66
C TYR A 155 -14.87 19.64 13.65
N PHE A 156 -14.66 18.33 13.56
CA PHE A 156 -13.63 17.83 12.65
C PHE A 156 -14.05 17.88 11.17
N LEU A 157 -15.34 17.78 10.86
CA LEU A 157 -15.85 18.00 9.50
C LEU A 157 -15.65 19.46 9.07
N LEU A 158 -15.90 20.43 9.94
CA LEU A 158 -15.58 21.83 9.68
C LEU A 158 -14.08 22.07 9.50
N ALA A 159 -13.24 21.42 10.32
CA ALA A 159 -11.79 21.50 10.15
C ALA A 159 -11.33 20.94 8.79
N MET A 160 -11.90 19.82 8.36
CA MET A 160 -11.66 19.25 7.02
C MET A 160 -12.15 20.17 5.91
N PHE A 161 -13.34 20.75 6.05
CA PHE A 161 -13.90 21.67 5.05
C PHE A 161 -13.02 22.91 4.86
N ARG A 162 -12.54 23.50 5.97
CA ARG A 162 -11.56 24.61 5.91
C ARG A 162 -10.25 24.19 5.22
N ALA A 163 -9.74 23.02 5.56
CA ALA A 163 -8.54 22.49 4.91
C ALA A 163 -8.75 22.18 3.42
N TYR A 164 -9.96 21.75 3.03
CA TYR A 164 -10.35 21.58 1.63
C TYR A 164 -10.35 22.90 0.86
N GLN A 165 -10.89 23.98 1.45
CA GLN A 165 -10.91 25.30 0.81
C GLN A 165 -9.51 25.88 0.60
N GLN A 166 -8.60 25.67 1.55
CA GLN A 166 -7.24 26.22 1.55
C GLN A 166 -6.20 25.30 0.89
N GLY A 167 -6.55 24.04 0.62
CA GLY A 167 -5.63 23.02 0.10
C GLY A 167 -5.32 23.17 -1.39
N ASP A 168 -4.18 22.62 -1.79
CA ASP A 168 -3.82 22.44 -3.19
C ASP A 168 -4.75 21.40 -3.88
N PRO A 169 -4.72 21.25 -5.21
CA PRO A 169 -5.58 20.33 -5.93
C PRO A 169 -5.45 18.87 -5.47
N VAL A 170 -4.26 18.43 -5.04
CA VAL A 170 -4.02 17.07 -4.54
C VAL A 170 -4.70 16.87 -3.18
N MET A 171 -4.52 17.82 -2.26
CA MET A 171 -5.15 17.80 -0.94
C MET A 171 -6.68 17.88 -1.06
N ARG A 172 -7.21 18.75 -1.94
CA ARG A 172 -8.66 18.84 -2.20
C ARG A 172 -9.25 17.51 -2.63
N ASN A 173 -8.62 16.82 -3.57
CA ASN A 173 -9.10 15.52 -4.03
C ASN A 173 -9.04 14.44 -2.93
N ARG A 174 -7.99 14.45 -2.09
CA ARG A 174 -7.89 13.54 -0.93
C ARG A 174 -9.02 13.78 0.06
N LEU A 175 -9.23 15.04 0.44
CA LEU A 175 -10.22 15.41 1.46
C LEU A 175 -11.66 15.25 0.99
N LYS A 176 -11.96 15.43 -0.31
CA LYS A 176 -13.31 15.29 -0.89
C LYS A 176 -13.95 13.94 -0.54
N TYR A 177 -13.25 12.86 -0.82
CA TYR A 177 -13.79 11.51 -0.61
C TYR A 177 -13.79 11.12 0.86
N PHE A 178 -12.79 11.57 1.62
CA PHE A 178 -12.74 11.34 3.06
C PHE A 178 -13.87 12.10 3.79
N PHE A 179 -14.10 13.35 3.42
CA PHE A 179 -15.20 14.16 3.92
C PHE A 179 -16.55 13.50 3.62
N LEU A 180 -16.79 13.08 2.38
CA LEU A 180 -18.01 12.40 1.96
C LEU A 180 -18.23 11.10 2.76
N ALA A 181 -17.19 10.29 2.90
CA ALA A 181 -17.27 9.03 3.64
C ALA A 181 -17.61 9.26 5.12
N LEU A 182 -16.96 10.20 5.79
CA LEU A 182 -17.23 10.48 7.20
C LEU A 182 -18.62 11.10 7.41
N THR A 183 -19.03 12.03 6.55
CA THR A 183 -20.37 12.64 6.62
C THR A 183 -21.45 11.59 6.47
N LEU A 184 -21.36 10.72 5.45
CA LEU A 184 -22.30 9.63 5.26
C LEU A 184 -22.26 8.62 6.42
N GLY A 185 -21.06 8.24 6.87
CA GLY A 185 -20.89 7.28 7.97
C GLY A 185 -21.53 7.75 9.28
N TYR A 186 -21.35 9.02 9.64
CA TYR A 186 -21.98 9.58 10.85
C TYR A 186 -23.49 9.76 10.71
N SER A 187 -23.98 10.20 9.53
CA SER A 187 -25.42 10.36 9.27
C SER A 187 -26.15 9.02 9.33
N ILE A 188 -25.60 8.01 8.69
CA ILE A 188 -26.17 6.66 8.63
C ILE A 188 -26.06 5.97 10.00
N GLY A 189 -24.93 6.11 10.67
CA GLY A 189 -24.69 5.55 12.02
C GLY A 189 -25.62 6.12 13.08
N PHE A 190 -26.34 7.22 12.79
CA PHE A 190 -27.33 7.77 13.70
C PHE A 190 -28.69 7.03 13.65
N ILE A 191 -29.02 6.35 12.55
CA ILE A 191 -30.31 5.67 12.37
C ILE A 191 -30.62 4.66 13.50
N PRO A 192 -29.71 3.75 13.90
CA PRO A 192 -29.94 2.82 15.00
C PRO A 192 -30.15 3.51 16.36
N VAL A 193 -29.65 4.72 16.54
CA VAL A 193 -29.77 5.49 17.77
C VAL A 193 -31.21 5.96 18.01
N LEU A 194 -32.00 6.15 16.94
CA LEU A 194 -33.40 6.56 17.04
C LEU A 194 -34.21 5.54 17.84
N LEU A 195 -33.98 4.25 17.63
CA LEU A 195 -34.66 3.18 18.38
C LEU A 195 -34.26 3.14 19.86
N VAL A 196 -33.05 3.59 20.20
CA VAL A 196 -32.62 3.73 21.62
C VAL A 196 -33.54 4.72 22.37
N PHE A 197 -33.98 5.77 21.68
CA PHE A 197 -34.90 6.79 22.19
C PHE A 197 -36.37 6.47 21.95
N ASN A 198 -36.72 5.21 21.70
CA ASN A 198 -38.08 4.75 21.45
C ASN A 198 -38.76 5.35 20.21
N ILE A 199 -37.96 5.87 19.25
CA ILE A 199 -38.46 6.26 17.94
C ILE A 199 -38.45 5.01 17.04
N PRO A 200 -39.61 4.49 16.55
CA PRO A 200 -39.74 3.17 15.92
C PRO A 200 -39.22 3.18 14.47
N VAL A 201 -37.94 3.52 14.28
CA VAL A 201 -37.24 3.41 13.00
C VAL A 201 -36.46 2.11 12.98
N ASP A 202 -36.67 1.29 11.93
CA ASP A 202 -35.96 0.02 11.77
C ASP A 202 -34.46 0.25 11.57
N PRO A 203 -33.59 -0.23 12.47
CA PRO A 203 -32.13 -0.09 12.34
C PRO A 203 -31.57 -0.71 11.06
N ASN A 204 -32.27 -1.64 10.41
CA ASN A 204 -31.86 -2.26 9.16
C ASN A 204 -31.67 -1.25 8.02
N TRP A 205 -32.37 -0.13 8.04
CA TRP A 205 -32.12 0.97 7.11
C TRP A 205 -30.68 1.47 7.18
N GLY A 206 -30.09 1.55 8.36
CA GLY A 206 -28.69 1.91 8.53
C GLY A 206 -27.74 0.91 7.88
N LEU A 207 -28.03 -0.39 7.95
CA LEU A 207 -27.19 -1.44 7.38
C LEU A 207 -27.14 -1.41 5.85
N PHE A 208 -28.26 -1.13 5.18
CA PHE A 208 -28.29 -0.98 3.73
C PHE A 208 -27.37 0.14 3.22
N PHE A 209 -27.18 1.19 4.01
CA PHE A 209 -26.40 2.35 3.62
C PHE A 209 -24.92 2.26 3.99
N VAL A 210 -24.45 1.22 4.70
CA VAL A 210 -23.02 1.04 5.07
C VAL A 210 -22.11 1.13 3.85
N PHE A 211 -22.53 0.62 2.69
CA PHE A 211 -21.76 0.69 1.46
C PHE A 211 -21.56 2.11 0.94
N PHE A 212 -22.52 3.00 1.16
CA PHE A 212 -22.43 4.38 0.67
C PHE A 212 -21.31 5.18 1.31
N TYR A 213 -20.88 4.86 2.54
CA TYR A 213 -19.70 5.49 3.11
C TYR A 213 -18.41 4.71 2.84
N ALA A 214 -18.49 3.38 2.75
CA ALA A 214 -17.31 2.55 2.49
C ALA A 214 -16.75 2.79 1.08
N VAL A 215 -17.61 2.92 0.06
CA VAL A 215 -17.18 3.15 -1.33
C VAL A 215 -16.38 4.44 -1.51
N PRO A 216 -16.83 5.65 -1.10
CA PRO A 216 -16.03 6.87 -1.19
C PRO A 216 -14.73 6.78 -0.42
N PHE A 217 -14.74 6.15 0.74
CA PHE A 217 -13.54 5.96 1.55
C PHE A 217 -12.50 5.13 0.83
N VAL A 218 -12.90 3.95 0.34
CA VAL A 218 -12.04 3.06 -0.45
C VAL A 218 -11.51 3.75 -1.70
N TYR A 219 -12.38 4.47 -2.40
CA TYR A 219 -12.00 5.21 -3.60
C TYR A 219 -10.95 6.29 -3.28
N GLY A 220 -11.12 7.05 -2.20
CA GLY A 220 -10.13 8.03 -1.73
C GLY A 220 -8.77 7.41 -1.39
N VAL A 221 -8.78 6.26 -0.71
CA VAL A 221 -7.56 5.51 -0.37
C VAL A 221 -6.85 4.97 -1.61
N LEU A 222 -7.60 4.40 -2.56
CA LEU A 222 -7.02 3.71 -3.71
C LEU A 222 -6.52 4.65 -4.80
N PHE A 223 -7.29 5.66 -5.15
CA PHE A 223 -7.02 6.52 -6.31
C PHE A 223 -6.30 7.82 -5.95
N TYR A 224 -6.57 8.39 -4.78
CA TYR A 224 -5.99 9.67 -4.37
C TYR A 224 -4.92 9.55 -3.30
N GLN A 225 -4.44 8.34 -3.03
CA GLN A 225 -3.35 8.09 -2.07
C GLN A 225 -3.59 8.72 -0.70
N LEU A 226 -4.85 8.70 -0.23
CA LEU A 226 -5.23 9.24 1.08
C LEU A 226 -4.33 8.68 2.20
N LEU A 227 -3.89 7.43 2.06
CA LEU A 227 -3.09 6.67 3.02
C LEU A 227 -1.91 5.98 2.32
N ASP A 228 -1.07 6.56 1.55
CA ASP A 228 0.18 6.01 0.95
C ASP A 228 0.32 4.45 0.93
N ILE A 229 -0.74 3.75 0.57
CA ILE A 229 -0.80 2.28 0.62
C ILE A 229 -0.15 1.67 -0.63
N ARG A 230 0.64 0.59 -0.46
CA ARG A 230 1.32 -0.10 -1.56
C ARG A 230 0.33 -0.70 -2.58
N ILE A 231 0.71 -0.71 -3.86
CA ILE A 231 -0.12 -1.19 -4.98
C ILE A 231 -0.63 -2.62 -4.77
N LEU A 232 0.18 -3.51 -4.19
CA LEU A 232 -0.22 -4.89 -3.92
C LEU A 232 -1.35 -4.98 -2.88
N ALA A 233 -1.26 -4.17 -1.82
CA ALA A 233 -2.30 -4.08 -0.80
C ALA A 233 -3.61 -3.52 -1.37
N LYS A 234 -3.53 -2.58 -2.34
CA LYS A 234 -4.70 -2.07 -3.07
C LYS A 234 -5.44 -3.17 -3.83
N ARG A 235 -4.72 -4.06 -4.51
CA ARG A 235 -5.32 -5.18 -5.26
C ARG A 235 -5.97 -6.19 -4.32
N ALA A 236 -5.27 -6.62 -3.27
CA ALA A 236 -5.81 -7.54 -2.28
C ALA A 236 -7.09 -6.99 -1.64
N PHE A 237 -7.13 -5.69 -1.35
CA PHE A 237 -8.30 -5.02 -0.81
C PHE A 237 -9.48 -4.98 -1.81
N LEU A 238 -9.23 -4.68 -3.09
CA LEU A 238 -10.26 -4.71 -4.13
C LEU A 238 -10.86 -6.11 -4.29
N TYR A 239 -10.04 -7.16 -4.26
CA TYR A 239 -10.53 -8.55 -4.28
C TYR A 239 -11.38 -8.85 -3.04
N ALA A 240 -10.93 -8.48 -1.83
CA ALA A 240 -11.69 -8.67 -0.62
C ALA A 240 -13.03 -7.94 -0.66
N LEU A 241 -13.06 -6.68 -1.13
CA LEU A 241 -14.28 -5.90 -1.30
C LEU A 241 -15.23 -6.54 -2.31
N THR A 242 -14.72 -7.07 -3.42
CA THR A 242 -15.52 -7.77 -4.43
C THR A 242 -16.16 -9.03 -3.84
N VAL A 243 -15.39 -9.83 -3.09
CA VAL A 243 -15.90 -11.03 -2.40
C VAL A 243 -16.98 -10.67 -1.40
N VAL A 244 -16.79 -9.62 -0.61
CA VAL A 244 -17.78 -9.12 0.36
C VAL A 244 -19.04 -8.64 -0.35
N ALA A 245 -18.94 -7.87 -1.42
CA ALA A 245 -20.08 -7.40 -2.19
C ALA A 245 -20.87 -8.56 -2.82
N MET A 246 -20.16 -9.58 -3.34
CA MET A 246 -20.79 -10.80 -3.85
C MET A 246 -21.52 -11.58 -2.75
N SER A 247 -20.91 -11.75 -1.58
CA SER A 247 -21.53 -12.43 -0.43
C SER A 247 -22.80 -11.72 0.03
N LEU A 248 -22.77 -10.38 0.09
CA LEU A 248 -23.95 -9.58 0.41
C LEU A 248 -25.08 -9.72 -0.62
N SER A 249 -24.73 -9.71 -1.90
CA SER A 249 -25.71 -9.90 -2.96
C SER A 249 -26.38 -11.27 -2.83
N ILE A 250 -25.62 -12.33 -2.54
CA ILE A 250 -26.16 -13.68 -2.32
C ILE A 250 -27.10 -13.71 -1.11
N ILE A 251 -26.73 -13.07 0.00
CA ILE A 251 -27.53 -12.99 1.22
C ILE A 251 -28.84 -12.22 0.96
N PHE A 252 -28.76 -11.05 0.29
CA PHE A 252 -29.91 -10.24 -0.05
C PHE A 252 -30.91 -11.00 -0.95
N ILE A 253 -30.39 -11.75 -1.91
CA ILE A 253 -31.21 -12.53 -2.84
C ILE A 253 -31.79 -13.76 -2.15
N SER A 254 -31.05 -14.44 -1.27
CA SER A 254 -31.58 -15.52 -0.44
C SER A 254 -32.73 -15.04 0.46
N PHE A 255 -32.58 -13.82 1.00
CA PHE A 255 -33.64 -13.17 1.76
C PHE A 255 -34.88 -12.86 0.90
N SER A 256 -34.67 -12.25 -0.26
CA SER A 256 -35.75 -11.96 -1.20
C SER A 256 -36.48 -13.23 -1.62
N ASN A 257 -35.77 -14.34 -1.77
CA ASN A 257 -36.33 -15.64 -2.07
C ASN A 257 -37.29 -16.12 -0.97
N ASN A 258 -36.89 -16.02 0.31
CA ASN A 258 -37.79 -16.40 1.42
C ASN A 258 -39.01 -15.51 1.54
N PHE A 259 -38.88 -14.21 1.26
CA PHE A 259 -40.02 -13.28 1.24
C PHE A 259 -41.00 -13.60 0.10
N ILE A 260 -40.50 -13.88 -1.10
CA ILE A 260 -41.32 -14.23 -2.27
C ILE A 260 -42.00 -15.59 -2.07
N ALA A 261 -41.26 -16.58 -1.53
CA ALA A 261 -41.81 -17.91 -1.25
C ALA A 261 -42.96 -17.87 -0.24
N ALA A 262 -42.85 -17.00 0.78
CA ALA A 262 -43.95 -16.81 1.74
C ALA A 262 -45.23 -16.20 1.10
N ARG A 263 -45.06 -15.38 0.07
CA ARG A 263 -46.19 -14.71 -0.62
C ARG A 263 -46.73 -15.52 -1.79
N TYR A 264 -45.88 -16.33 -2.44
CA TYR A 264 -46.19 -17.14 -3.62
C TYR A 264 -45.71 -18.58 -3.44
N PRO A 265 -46.45 -19.47 -2.77
CA PRO A 265 -46.00 -20.82 -2.42
C PRO A 265 -45.62 -21.71 -3.64
N ALA A 266 -46.18 -21.41 -4.82
CA ALA A 266 -45.87 -22.13 -6.06
C ALA A 266 -44.55 -21.69 -6.73
N PHE A 267 -43.84 -20.67 -6.18
CA PHE A 267 -42.63 -20.17 -6.78
C PHE A 267 -41.44 -21.11 -6.48
N PRO A 268 -40.65 -21.51 -7.50
CA PRO A 268 -39.53 -22.45 -7.30
C PRO A 268 -38.41 -21.79 -6.51
N LEU A 269 -38.20 -22.27 -5.26
CA LEU A 269 -37.24 -21.72 -4.28
C LEU A 269 -35.78 -21.71 -4.76
N TRP A 270 -35.42 -22.57 -5.70
CA TRP A 270 -34.07 -22.67 -6.26
C TRP A 270 -33.75 -21.61 -7.31
N LEU A 271 -34.75 -20.97 -7.90
CA LEU A 271 -34.58 -20.08 -9.07
C LEU A 271 -33.81 -18.81 -8.70
N ILE A 272 -34.16 -18.13 -7.61
CA ILE A 272 -33.54 -16.86 -7.20
C ILE A 272 -32.09 -17.06 -6.74
N PRO A 273 -31.76 -18.04 -5.86
CA PRO A 273 -30.38 -18.34 -5.51
C PRO A 273 -29.52 -18.73 -6.72
N SER A 274 -30.08 -19.47 -7.68
CA SER A 274 -29.37 -19.87 -8.89
C SER A 274 -29.07 -18.67 -9.79
N LEU A 275 -30.05 -17.80 -10.02
CA LEU A 275 -29.88 -16.56 -10.80
C LEU A 275 -28.86 -15.62 -10.15
N ALA A 276 -28.91 -15.52 -8.82
CA ALA A 276 -27.96 -14.76 -8.04
C ALA A 276 -26.54 -15.24 -8.17
N SER A 277 -26.36 -16.54 -8.05
CA SER A 277 -25.03 -17.16 -8.20
C SER A 277 -24.48 -16.90 -9.61
N LEU A 278 -25.32 -16.96 -10.62
CA LEU A 278 -24.94 -16.70 -12.01
C LEU A 278 -24.53 -15.24 -12.23
N ILE A 279 -25.28 -14.29 -11.65
CA ILE A 279 -24.95 -12.86 -11.67
C ILE A 279 -23.65 -12.59 -10.92
N ALA A 280 -23.46 -13.20 -9.73
CA ALA A 280 -22.27 -13.04 -8.93
C ALA A 280 -21.02 -13.56 -9.66
N VAL A 281 -21.10 -14.72 -10.30
CA VAL A 281 -20.02 -15.26 -11.15
C VAL A 281 -19.74 -14.33 -12.33
N GLY A 282 -20.80 -13.83 -12.99
CA GLY A 282 -20.67 -12.88 -14.11
C GLY A 282 -19.94 -11.60 -13.70
N ILE A 283 -20.31 -11.00 -12.56
CA ILE A 283 -19.62 -9.82 -12.00
C ILE A 283 -18.16 -10.17 -11.67
N GLY A 284 -17.90 -11.31 -11.04
CA GLY A 284 -16.54 -11.76 -10.71
C GLY A 284 -15.65 -11.89 -11.94
N VAL A 285 -16.16 -12.54 -12.99
CA VAL A 285 -15.47 -12.69 -14.29
C VAL A 285 -15.25 -11.34 -14.96
N PHE A 286 -16.25 -10.45 -14.95
CA PHE A 286 -16.14 -9.11 -15.52
C PHE A 286 -15.06 -8.28 -14.83
N VAL A 287 -15.07 -8.24 -13.49
CA VAL A 287 -14.06 -7.52 -12.69
C VAL A 287 -12.66 -8.10 -12.93
N TRP A 288 -12.53 -9.43 -12.93
CA TRP A 288 -11.27 -10.11 -13.20
C TRP A 288 -10.72 -9.80 -14.61
N ARG A 289 -11.58 -9.83 -15.65
CA ARG A 289 -11.20 -9.44 -17.02
C ARG A 289 -10.75 -7.99 -17.09
N LYS A 290 -11.50 -7.07 -16.44
CA LYS A 290 -11.19 -5.63 -16.46
C LYS A 290 -9.85 -5.31 -15.79
N ILE A 291 -9.53 -5.96 -14.68
CA ILE A 291 -8.23 -5.84 -14.01
C ILE A 291 -7.11 -6.38 -14.92
N ARG A 292 -7.32 -7.53 -15.54
CA ARG A 292 -6.35 -8.16 -16.43
C ARG A 292 -6.10 -7.34 -17.70
N GLU A 293 -7.14 -6.80 -18.32
CA GLU A 293 -7.02 -5.90 -19.49
C GLU A 293 -6.19 -4.66 -19.18
N THR A 294 -6.41 -4.02 -18.04
CA THR A 294 -5.67 -2.82 -17.64
C THR A 294 -4.18 -3.11 -17.45
N ASP A 295 -3.83 -4.27 -16.93
CA ASP A 295 -2.43 -4.66 -16.77
C ASP A 295 -1.80 -5.02 -18.13
N LEU A 296 -2.50 -5.73 -19.00
CA LEU A 296 -2.03 -6.06 -20.34
C LEU A 296 -1.78 -4.80 -21.19
N LEU A 297 -2.72 -3.85 -21.19
CA LEU A 297 -2.58 -2.57 -21.92
C LEU A 297 -1.36 -1.78 -21.44
N LYS A 298 -1.05 -1.77 -20.16
CA LYS A 298 0.16 -1.12 -19.64
C LYS A 298 1.44 -1.79 -20.14
N TYR A 299 1.48 -3.10 -20.20
CA TYR A 299 2.65 -3.84 -20.70
C TYR A 299 2.81 -3.66 -22.20
N GLU A 300 1.72 -3.76 -22.96
CA GLU A 300 1.71 -3.57 -24.40
C GLU A 300 2.13 -2.15 -24.79
N PHE A 301 1.58 -1.14 -24.13
CA PHE A 301 1.96 0.27 -24.31
C PHE A 301 3.46 0.51 -24.06
N VAL A 302 4.02 -0.01 -22.96
CA VAL A 302 5.46 0.12 -22.69
C VAL A 302 6.28 -0.59 -23.76
N THR A 303 5.89 -1.77 -24.20
CA THR A 303 6.58 -2.52 -25.25
C THR A 303 6.57 -1.80 -26.59
N ILE A 304 5.42 -1.27 -27.01
CA ILE A 304 5.27 -0.51 -28.28
C ILE A 304 6.10 0.77 -28.22
N ILE A 305 6.00 1.56 -27.15
CA ILE A 305 6.75 2.81 -27.01
C ILE A 305 8.26 2.55 -27.01
N THR A 306 8.69 1.52 -26.28
CA THR A 306 10.12 1.16 -26.22
C THR A 306 10.66 0.78 -27.58
N HIS A 307 9.89 0.02 -28.38
CA HIS A 307 10.28 -0.31 -29.75
C HIS A 307 10.33 0.93 -30.64
N LYS A 308 9.36 1.82 -30.51
CA LYS A 308 9.31 3.10 -31.25
C LYS A 308 10.47 4.04 -30.92
N PHE A 309 10.95 4.02 -29.65
CA PHE A 309 12.13 4.81 -29.26
C PHE A 309 13.45 4.18 -29.70
N ARG A 310 13.55 2.85 -29.75
CA ARG A 310 14.80 2.16 -30.15
C ARG A 310 15.27 2.57 -31.54
N THR A 311 14.36 2.69 -32.51
CA THR A 311 14.69 3.03 -33.90
C THR A 311 15.37 4.39 -34.02
N PRO A 312 14.81 5.53 -33.56
CA PRO A 312 15.47 6.83 -33.67
C PRO A 312 16.76 6.91 -32.84
N LEU A 313 16.80 6.28 -31.67
CA LEU A 313 18.01 6.26 -30.84
C LEU A 313 19.15 5.48 -31.52
N THR A 314 18.84 4.38 -32.20
CA THR A 314 19.83 3.64 -32.99
C THR A 314 20.34 4.48 -34.15
N HIS A 315 19.47 5.24 -34.80
CA HIS A 315 19.88 6.15 -35.91
C HIS A 315 20.81 7.26 -35.38
N ILE A 316 20.46 7.91 -34.27
CA ILE A 316 21.32 8.92 -33.62
C ILE A 316 22.68 8.31 -33.24
N LYS A 317 22.69 7.07 -32.73
CA LYS A 317 23.94 6.36 -32.40
C LYS A 317 24.84 6.20 -33.63
N TRP A 318 24.30 5.69 -34.74
CA TRP A 318 25.08 5.51 -35.97
C TRP A 318 25.59 6.84 -36.54
N THR A 319 24.73 7.86 -36.60
CA THR A 319 25.12 9.19 -37.10
C THR A 319 26.24 9.80 -36.26
N THR A 320 26.16 9.70 -34.92
CA THR A 320 27.23 10.20 -34.06
C THR A 320 28.52 9.39 -34.18
N GLU A 321 28.44 8.07 -34.40
CA GLU A 321 29.60 7.21 -34.65
C GLU A 321 30.28 7.53 -36.00
N GLU A 322 29.50 7.87 -37.05
CA GLU A 322 30.03 8.31 -38.34
C GLU A 322 30.71 9.68 -38.23
N LEU A 323 30.07 10.64 -37.57
CA LEU A 323 30.65 11.97 -37.36
C LEU A 323 31.96 11.92 -36.55
N MET A 324 32.10 10.99 -35.64
CA MET A 324 33.35 10.81 -34.85
C MET A 324 34.52 10.27 -35.68
N LYS A 325 34.27 9.70 -36.87
CA LYS A 325 35.33 9.24 -37.81
C LYS A 325 35.94 10.36 -38.64
N ILE A 326 35.28 11.51 -38.73
CA ILE A 326 35.73 12.67 -39.51
C ILE A 326 36.63 13.55 -38.62
N LYS A 327 37.60 14.24 -39.26
CA LYS A 327 38.40 15.26 -38.55
C LYS A 327 37.53 16.48 -38.24
N LEU A 328 37.15 16.63 -37.00
CA LEU A 328 36.35 17.74 -36.49
C LEU A 328 37.17 18.66 -35.58
N PRO A 329 36.84 19.97 -35.55
CA PRO A 329 37.35 20.88 -34.52
C PRO A 329 37.06 20.33 -33.10
N THR A 330 37.98 20.64 -32.16
CA THR A 330 37.92 20.09 -30.79
C THR A 330 36.59 20.34 -30.10
N GLU A 331 35.99 21.52 -30.30
CA GLU A 331 34.72 21.92 -29.69
C GLU A 331 33.55 21.09 -30.25
N GLN A 332 33.48 20.94 -31.59
CA GLN A 332 32.44 20.13 -32.23
C GLN A 332 32.56 18.65 -31.89
N ARG A 333 33.78 18.14 -31.79
CA ARG A 333 34.04 16.77 -31.36
C ARG A 333 33.49 16.51 -29.93
N LYS A 334 33.69 17.46 -29.01
CA LYS A 334 33.17 17.40 -27.66
C LYS A 334 31.62 17.38 -27.64
N GLN A 335 30.99 18.25 -28.41
CA GLN A 335 29.52 18.30 -28.54
C GLN A 335 28.95 16.98 -29.07
N ILE A 336 29.58 16.37 -30.08
CA ILE A 336 29.14 15.06 -30.60
C ILE A 336 29.34 13.94 -29.56
N GLU A 337 30.41 14.01 -28.77
CA GLU A 337 30.65 13.07 -27.67
C GLU A 337 29.57 13.18 -26.56
N ASP A 338 29.15 14.39 -26.22
CA ASP A 338 28.04 14.65 -25.28
C ASP A 338 26.70 14.12 -25.81
N ILE A 339 26.44 14.29 -27.15
CA ILE A 339 25.25 13.71 -27.79
C ILE A 339 25.30 12.19 -27.74
N LYS A 340 26.46 11.57 -28.01
CA LYS A 340 26.64 10.11 -27.97
C LYS A 340 26.41 9.57 -26.54
N ILE A 341 26.93 10.23 -25.53
CA ILE A 341 26.73 9.87 -24.11
C ILE A 341 25.24 9.93 -23.76
N SER A 342 24.56 11.02 -24.11
CA SER A 342 23.13 11.22 -23.85
C SER A 342 22.27 10.18 -24.58
N ASN A 343 22.60 9.89 -25.83
CA ASN A 343 21.89 8.86 -26.62
C ASN A 343 22.05 7.46 -26.05
N ASN A 344 23.28 7.07 -25.64
CA ASN A 344 23.53 5.79 -25.01
C ASN A 344 22.71 5.65 -23.70
N ARG A 345 22.58 6.74 -22.95
CA ARG A 345 21.77 6.78 -21.72
C ARG A 345 20.27 6.56 -22.03
N LEU A 346 19.74 7.17 -23.10
CA LEU A 346 18.36 6.95 -23.55
C LEU A 346 18.12 5.51 -24.03
N VAL A 347 19.08 4.91 -24.72
CA VAL A 347 19.03 3.49 -25.11
C VAL A 347 18.97 2.58 -23.86
N GLU A 348 19.80 2.84 -22.86
CA GLU A 348 19.77 2.10 -21.59
C GLU A 348 18.43 2.23 -20.88
N LEU A 349 17.88 3.45 -20.77
CA LEU A 349 16.55 3.69 -20.18
C LEU A 349 15.45 2.95 -20.94
N THR A 350 15.53 2.94 -22.27
CA THR A 350 14.57 2.25 -23.13
C THR A 350 14.64 0.73 -22.93
N ASN A 351 15.83 0.17 -22.83
CA ASN A 351 16.03 -1.26 -22.52
C ASN A 351 15.55 -1.62 -21.10
N LEU A 352 15.76 -0.74 -20.12
CA LEU A 352 15.24 -0.91 -18.77
C LEU A 352 13.71 -0.93 -18.73
N LEU A 353 13.04 -0.06 -19.48
CA LEU A 353 11.57 -0.05 -19.61
C LEU A 353 11.04 -1.35 -20.21
N THR A 354 11.71 -1.90 -21.24
CA THR A 354 11.37 -3.22 -21.80
C THR A 354 11.48 -4.32 -20.75
N THR A 355 12.61 -4.36 -20.03
CA THR A 355 12.84 -5.38 -19.01
C THR A 355 11.83 -5.26 -17.85
N LEU A 356 11.42 -4.05 -17.49
CA LEU A 356 10.37 -3.79 -16.51
C LEU A 356 8.99 -4.27 -16.97
N SER A 357 8.69 -4.10 -18.26
CA SER A 357 7.46 -4.59 -18.89
C SER A 357 7.43 -6.11 -18.93
N ASP A 358 8.54 -6.74 -19.27
CA ASP A 358 8.66 -8.19 -19.40
C ASP A 358 8.82 -8.90 -18.05
N SER A 359 9.23 -8.21 -16.99
CA SER A 359 9.40 -8.81 -15.66
C SER A 359 8.11 -9.34 -15.04
N GLY A 360 6.94 -8.96 -15.58
CA GLY A 360 5.63 -9.51 -15.20
C GLY A 360 5.23 -10.79 -15.95
N LYS A 361 5.97 -11.21 -16.97
CA LYS A 361 5.69 -12.44 -17.72
C LYS A 361 6.52 -13.60 -17.15
N GLU A 362 5.88 -14.71 -16.80
CA GLU A 362 6.53 -15.93 -16.30
C GLU A 362 7.55 -16.54 -17.29
N ASN A 363 7.49 -16.20 -18.57
CA ASN A 363 8.28 -16.80 -19.64
C ASN A 363 9.46 -15.95 -20.13
N TYR A 364 10.04 -15.06 -19.32
CA TYR A 364 11.26 -14.36 -19.70
C TYR A 364 12.46 -15.31 -19.64
N MET A 365 12.91 -15.81 -20.79
CA MET A 365 14.03 -16.77 -20.88
C MET A 365 15.37 -16.08 -20.52
N TYR A 366 15.95 -16.46 -19.40
CA TYR A 366 17.35 -16.19 -19.07
C TYR A 366 18.23 -17.23 -19.81
N ARG A 367 19.20 -16.74 -20.57
CA ARG A 367 20.20 -17.59 -21.21
C ARG A 367 21.36 -17.82 -20.24
N ARG A 368 21.22 -18.82 -19.39
CA ARG A 368 22.26 -19.16 -18.44
C ARG A 368 23.32 -20.04 -19.10
N GLU A 369 24.57 -19.75 -18.82
CA GLU A 369 25.74 -20.47 -19.28
C GLU A 369 26.74 -20.66 -18.13
N ALA A 370 27.59 -21.68 -18.19
CA ALA A 370 28.65 -21.88 -17.22
C ALA A 370 29.75 -20.80 -17.45
N VAL A 371 29.97 -19.96 -16.47
CA VAL A 371 30.88 -18.81 -16.58
C VAL A 371 31.95 -18.89 -15.49
N LYS A 372 33.21 -18.82 -15.87
CA LYS A 372 34.35 -18.64 -14.95
C LYS A 372 34.31 -17.21 -14.42
N LEU A 373 34.08 -17.03 -13.12
CA LEU A 373 33.93 -15.70 -12.50
C LEU A 373 35.13 -14.80 -12.73
N GLU A 374 36.34 -15.35 -12.70
CA GLU A 374 37.57 -14.58 -12.90
C GLU A 374 37.62 -13.93 -14.27
N THR A 375 37.44 -14.71 -15.33
CA THR A 375 37.47 -14.21 -16.72
C THR A 375 36.27 -13.35 -17.06
N PHE A 376 35.18 -13.48 -16.31
CA PHE A 376 33.97 -12.67 -16.49
C PHE A 376 34.04 -11.32 -15.81
N ILE A 377 34.46 -11.26 -14.53
CA ILE A 377 34.43 -10.04 -13.72
C ILE A 377 35.56 -9.08 -14.08
N ARG A 378 36.77 -9.60 -14.34
CA ARG A 378 37.94 -8.76 -14.66
C ARG A 378 37.69 -7.81 -15.84
N PRO A 379 37.19 -8.21 -17.01
CA PRO A 379 36.89 -7.30 -18.11
C PRO A 379 35.79 -6.26 -17.82
N ILE A 380 34.92 -6.54 -16.83
CA ILE A 380 33.89 -5.57 -16.43
C ILE A 380 34.51 -4.46 -15.57
N ILE A 381 35.46 -4.76 -14.70
CA ILE A 381 36.08 -3.81 -13.79
C ILE A 381 37.14 -2.95 -14.48
N MET A 382 37.91 -3.52 -15.44
CA MET A 382 39.04 -2.84 -16.07
C MET A 382 38.74 -1.45 -16.65
N PRO A 383 37.62 -1.21 -17.36
CA PRO A 383 37.26 0.11 -17.85
C PRO A 383 37.07 1.15 -16.72
N TYR A 384 36.60 0.70 -15.56
CA TYR A 384 36.32 1.57 -14.42
C TYR A 384 37.60 2.05 -13.74
N LEU A 385 38.73 1.33 -13.85
CA LEU A 385 40.01 1.77 -13.28
C LEU A 385 40.39 3.17 -13.76
N LYS A 386 40.21 3.45 -15.05
CA LYS A 386 40.45 4.76 -15.66
C LYS A 386 39.49 5.82 -15.07
N TRP A 387 38.19 5.55 -15.05
CA TRP A 387 37.19 6.51 -14.56
C TRP A 387 37.33 6.82 -13.07
N PHE A 388 37.67 5.83 -12.26
CA PHE A 388 37.98 6.04 -10.83
C PHE A 388 39.24 6.89 -10.66
N SER A 389 40.31 6.62 -11.44
CA SER A 389 41.54 7.41 -11.41
C SER A 389 41.32 8.87 -11.84
N GLU A 390 40.55 9.10 -12.90
CA GLU A 390 40.20 10.45 -13.38
C GLU A 390 39.40 11.23 -12.34
N LYS A 391 38.54 10.55 -11.55
CA LYS A 391 37.82 11.15 -10.42
C LYS A 391 38.67 11.31 -9.14
N GLY A 392 39.89 10.79 -9.12
CA GLY A 392 40.75 10.79 -7.93
C GLY A 392 40.26 9.83 -6.84
N VAL A 393 39.55 8.75 -7.21
CA VAL A 393 39.10 7.70 -6.30
C VAL A 393 39.93 6.45 -6.48
N ARG A 394 40.46 5.90 -5.39
CA ARG A 394 41.28 4.68 -5.42
C ARG A 394 40.36 3.45 -5.49
N ILE A 395 40.56 2.60 -6.49
CA ILE A 395 39.91 1.30 -6.56
C ILE A 395 40.87 0.18 -6.18
N VAL A 396 40.42 -0.75 -5.33
CA VAL A 396 41.14 -1.94 -4.90
C VAL A 396 40.35 -3.17 -5.34
N PHE A 397 40.99 -4.04 -6.10
CA PHE A 397 40.39 -5.29 -6.55
C PHE A 397 41.03 -6.49 -5.87
N GLN A 398 40.23 -7.30 -5.18
CA GLN A 398 40.62 -8.49 -4.45
C GLN A 398 39.83 -9.68 -4.94
N MET A 399 40.49 -10.71 -5.41
CA MET A 399 39.82 -11.92 -5.88
C MET A 399 40.55 -13.16 -5.40
N THR A 400 39.80 -14.11 -4.85
CA THR A 400 40.34 -15.41 -4.46
C THR A 400 40.70 -16.20 -5.71
N ASN A 401 41.83 -16.91 -5.69
CA ASN A 401 42.26 -17.78 -6.77
C ASN A 401 41.33 -19.04 -6.84
N ASN A 402 41.22 -19.63 -8.03
CA ASN A 402 40.43 -20.83 -8.29
C ASN A 402 38.92 -20.71 -7.95
N LEU A 403 38.30 -19.62 -8.37
CA LEU A 403 36.84 -19.46 -8.28
C LEU A 403 36.15 -20.50 -9.17
N PRO A 404 35.13 -21.21 -8.67
CA PRO A 404 34.37 -22.16 -9.46
C PRO A 404 33.55 -21.47 -10.56
N GLU A 405 33.08 -22.25 -11.52
CA GLU A 405 32.13 -21.78 -12.53
C GLU A 405 30.76 -21.55 -11.89
N VAL A 406 30.06 -20.52 -12.36
CA VAL A 406 28.69 -20.18 -11.95
C VAL A 406 27.78 -20.22 -13.17
N PHE A 407 26.60 -20.80 -13.02
CA PHE A 407 25.62 -20.87 -14.11
C PHE A 407 24.76 -19.61 -14.12
N LEU A 408 25.07 -18.67 -15.03
CA LEU A 408 24.45 -17.35 -15.04
C LEU A 408 24.24 -16.79 -16.46
N ASP A 409 23.31 -15.82 -16.60
CA ASP A 409 23.19 -15.00 -17.81
C ASP A 409 24.23 -13.88 -17.77
N SER A 410 25.28 -14.01 -18.57
CA SER A 410 26.43 -13.11 -18.60
C SER A 410 26.06 -11.66 -18.91
N VAL A 411 25.06 -11.42 -19.78
CA VAL A 411 24.59 -10.08 -20.13
C VAL A 411 23.88 -9.42 -18.95
N LYS A 412 23.03 -10.17 -18.26
CA LYS A 412 22.24 -9.66 -17.13
C LYS A 412 23.10 -9.41 -15.89
N ILE A 413 23.99 -10.33 -15.54
CA ILE A 413 24.90 -10.14 -14.40
C ILE A 413 25.92 -9.03 -14.68
N ARG A 414 26.39 -8.87 -15.92
CA ARG A 414 27.20 -7.69 -16.31
C ARG A 414 26.48 -6.37 -16.02
N PHE A 415 25.19 -6.27 -16.34
CA PHE A 415 24.38 -5.10 -15.99
C PHE A 415 24.36 -4.86 -14.47
N VAL A 416 24.16 -5.90 -13.66
CA VAL A 416 24.16 -5.79 -12.18
C VAL A 416 25.47 -5.22 -11.68
N LEU A 417 26.61 -5.77 -12.11
CA LEU A 417 27.93 -5.33 -11.68
C LEU A 417 28.21 -3.88 -12.11
N ARG A 418 27.88 -3.53 -13.35
CA ARG A 418 28.00 -2.15 -13.84
C ARG A 418 27.19 -1.18 -12.98
N THR A 419 25.92 -1.48 -12.72
CA THR A 419 25.05 -0.63 -11.91
C THR A 419 25.65 -0.34 -10.53
N ILE A 420 26.25 -1.35 -9.88
CA ILE A 420 26.85 -1.15 -8.54
C ILE A 420 28.15 -0.38 -8.63
N LEU A 421 29.00 -0.63 -9.64
CA LEU A 421 30.25 0.10 -9.85
C LEU A 421 29.99 1.57 -10.22
N GLU A 422 28.98 1.84 -11.05
CA GLU A 422 28.56 3.20 -11.41
C GLU A 422 28.03 3.96 -10.19
N ASN A 423 27.26 3.31 -9.33
CA ASN A 423 26.83 3.91 -8.06
C ASN A 423 28.03 4.20 -7.15
N ALA A 424 28.96 3.25 -6.99
CA ALA A 424 30.17 3.46 -6.20
C ALA A 424 31.01 4.64 -6.75
N LEU A 425 31.15 4.73 -8.08
CA LEU A 425 31.82 5.84 -8.74
C LEU A 425 31.08 7.17 -8.52
N ALA A 426 29.77 7.21 -8.71
CA ALA A 426 28.97 8.43 -8.60
C ALA A 426 29.00 9.00 -7.18
N TYR A 427 28.84 8.15 -6.17
CA TYR A 427 28.64 8.56 -4.77
C TYR A 427 29.89 8.60 -3.91
N THR A 428 31.07 8.21 -4.41
CA THR A 428 32.34 8.35 -3.70
C THR A 428 33.02 9.66 -4.10
N ALA A 429 33.35 10.47 -3.12
CA ALA A 429 34.08 11.74 -3.34
C ALA A 429 35.53 11.50 -3.72
N THR A 430 36.19 12.51 -4.32
CA THR A 430 37.63 12.53 -4.59
C THR A 430 38.42 12.23 -3.30
N GLY A 431 39.46 11.41 -3.42
CA GLY A 431 40.25 10.90 -2.27
C GLY A 431 39.66 9.66 -1.60
N GLY A 432 38.43 9.25 -1.99
CA GLY A 432 37.79 8.06 -1.46
C GLY A 432 38.35 6.74 -2.01
N VAL A 433 37.83 5.64 -1.48
CA VAL A 433 38.27 4.27 -1.82
C VAL A 433 37.06 3.40 -2.15
N VAL A 434 37.17 2.64 -3.24
CA VAL A 434 36.20 1.58 -3.59
C VAL A 434 36.95 0.25 -3.60
N THR A 435 36.44 -0.72 -2.83
CA THR A 435 36.98 -2.09 -2.79
C THR A 435 35.99 -3.06 -3.42
N VAL A 436 36.44 -3.78 -4.42
CA VAL A 436 35.70 -4.88 -5.03
C VAL A 436 36.36 -6.18 -4.62
N SER A 437 35.61 -7.06 -3.94
CA SER A 437 36.10 -8.37 -3.53
C SER A 437 35.22 -9.49 -4.06
N VAL A 438 35.84 -10.57 -4.53
CA VAL A 438 35.16 -11.77 -5.05
C VAL A 438 35.72 -12.98 -4.31
N ASN A 439 34.85 -13.71 -3.66
CA ASN A 439 35.18 -14.95 -2.95
C ASN A 439 34.04 -15.97 -3.00
N THR A 440 34.27 -17.14 -2.46
CA THR A 440 33.23 -18.18 -2.29
C THR A 440 33.04 -18.48 -0.81
N ASN A 441 31.81 -18.85 -0.46
CA ASN A 441 31.48 -19.34 0.87
C ASN A 441 30.50 -20.54 0.71
N GLY A 442 31.00 -21.75 1.00
CA GLY A 442 30.24 -22.97 0.74
C GLY A 442 29.84 -23.07 -0.74
N ASN A 443 28.56 -23.20 -1.01
CA ASN A 443 28.01 -23.33 -2.36
C ASN A 443 27.58 -21.99 -2.99
N GLU A 444 28.15 -20.88 -2.57
CA GLU A 444 27.80 -19.55 -3.04
C GLU A 444 29.04 -18.75 -3.48
N ALA A 445 28.92 -18.08 -4.62
CA ALA A 445 29.84 -17.02 -5.04
C ALA A 445 29.39 -15.70 -4.45
N ILE A 446 30.30 -14.96 -3.84
CA ILE A 446 30.00 -13.69 -3.18
C ILE A 446 30.86 -12.58 -3.80
N ILE A 447 30.17 -11.57 -4.35
CA ILE A 447 30.77 -10.35 -4.90
C ILE A 447 30.39 -9.19 -3.99
N ARG A 448 31.39 -8.48 -3.46
CA ARG A 448 31.19 -7.31 -2.61
C ARG A 448 31.81 -6.08 -3.23
N VAL A 449 31.05 -4.98 -3.23
CA VAL A 449 31.55 -3.65 -3.58
C VAL A 449 31.35 -2.75 -2.37
N LYS A 450 32.46 -2.31 -1.76
CA LYS A 450 32.47 -1.40 -0.62
C LYS A 450 33.02 -0.06 -1.06
N ASP A 451 32.34 1.02 -0.76
CA ASP A 451 32.74 2.39 -1.01
C ASP A 451 32.88 3.20 0.30
N THR A 452 33.60 4.31 0.24
CA THR A 452 33.71 5.29 1.33
C THR A 452 32.93 6.57 1.00
N GLY A 453 31.80 6.43 0.29
CA GLY A 453 31.01 7.52 -0.22
C GLY A 453 30.02 8.11 0.79
N ILE A 454 28.96 8.73 0.26
CA ILE A 454 27.95 9.47 1.05
C ILE A 454 27.18 8.60 2.05
N GLY A 455 27.27 7.26 1.95
CA GLY A 455 26.53 6.34 2.81
C GLY A 455 25.02 6.35 2.59
N ILE A 456 24.31 5.53 3.36
CA ILE A 456 22.86 5.33 3.23
C ILE A 456 22.25 5.30 4.63
N SER A 457 21.24 6.14 4.88
CA SER A 457 20.53 6.16 6.15
C SER A 457 19.87 4.79 6.45
N HIS A 458 19.69 4.42 7.72
CA HIS A 458 19.05 3.15 8.08
C HIS A 458 17.64 2.99 7.50
N GLU A 459 16.90 4.09 7.40
CA GLU A 459 15.55 4.09 6.80
C GLU A 459 15.63 3.81 5.29
N ASP A 460 16.58 4.40 4.59
CA ASP A 460 16.71 4.27 3.15
C ASP A 460 17.23 2.89 2.71
N GLN A 461 18.07 2.21 3.54
CA GLN A 461 18.59 0.87 3.22
C GLN A 461 17.49 -0.15 2.90
N THR A 462 16.34 -0.02 3.52
CA THR A 462 15.18 -0.91 3.24
C THR A 462 14.50 -0.57 1.93
N ARG A 463 14.72 0.62 1.36
CA ARG A 463 14.00 1.20 0.23
C ARG A 463 14.81 1.35 -1.05
N ILE A 464 16.15 1.33 -0.99
CA ILE A 464 17.01 1.58 -2.16
C ILE A 464 16.78 0.62 -3.33
N PHE A 465 16.27 -0.58 -3.07
CA PHE A 465 15.87 -1.56 -4.08
C PHE A 465 14.42 -1.38 -4.55
N SER A 466 13.72 -0.31 -4.13
CA SER A 466 12.36 -0.02 -4.59
C SER A 466 12.40 0.75 -5.91
N LYS A 467 11.43 0.48 -6.78
CA LYS A 467 11.27 1.10 -8.09
C LYS A 467 11.16 2.63 -7.98
N PHE A 468 11.99 3.37 -8.72
CA PHE A 468 12.06 4.84 -8.74
C PHE A 468 12.47 5.49 -7.41
N PHE A 469 13.00 4.71 -6.47
CA PHE A 469 13.45 5.27 -5.21
C PHE A 469 14.86 5.87 -5.34
N ARG A 470 15.06 7.05 -4.75
CA ARG A 470 16.33 7.73 -4.57
C ARG A 470 16.32 8.46 -3.23
N SER A 471 17.38 8.29 -2.43
CA SER A 471 17.55 9.05 -1.20
C SER A 471 17.72 10.54 -1.47
N THR A 472 17.45 11.37 -0.48
CA THR A 472 17.68 12.83 -0.60
C THR A 472 19.16 13.15 -0.82
N ALA A 473 20.05 12.42 -0.17
CA ALA A 473 21.50 12.56 -0.36
C ALA A 473 21.93 12.19 -1.79
N ALA A 474 21.42 11.08 -2.35
CA ALA A 474 21.71 10.66 -3.72
C ALA A 474 21.23 11.68 -4.77
N LYS A 475 20.07 12.31 -4.56
CA LYS A 475 19.52 13.35 -5.47
C LYS A 475 20.37 14.61 -5.50
N ARG A 476 21.10 14.94 -4.43
CA ARG A 476 21.98 16.10 -4.37
C ARG A 476 23.29 15.89 -5.14
N VAL A 477 23.78 14.64 -5.19
CA VAL A 477 25.05 14.28 -5.84
C VAL A 477 24.85 14.00 -7.33
N ASP A 478 23.80 13.27 -7.66
CA ASP A 478 23.41 12.95 -9.04
C ASP A 478 21.94 13.38 -9.26
N THR A 479 21.72 14.41 -10.07
CA THR A 479 20.38 14.95 -10.34
C THR A 479 19.61 14.15 -11.39
N GLU A 480 20.31 13.39 -12.25
CA GLU A 480 19.74 12.77 -13.43
C GLU A 480 19.35 11.30 -13.27
N GLY A 481 19.78 10.61 -12.23
CA GLY A 481 19.47 9.20 -12.00
C GLY A 481 17.96 8.93 -11.90
N VAL A 482 17.50 7.84 -12.49
CA VAL A 482 16.05 7.48 -12.55
C VAL A 482 15.60 6.62 -11.37
N GLY A 483 16.53 6.04 -10.59
CA GLY A 483 16.21 5.17 -9.46
C GLY A 483 15.67 3.78 -9.85
N VAL A 484 16.07 3.26 -11.01
CA VAL A 484 15.63 1.95 -11.53
C VAL A 484 16.75 0.91 -11.48
N GLY A 485 18.01 1.32 -11.52
CA GLY A 485 19.16 0.41 -11.64
C GLY A 485 19.24 -0.64 -10.52
N LEU A 486 19.19 -0.22 -9.26
CA LEU A 486 19.25 -1.15 -8.10
C LEU A 486 18.02 -2.05 -8.01
N PHE A 487 16.84 -1.56 -8.38
CA PHE A 487 15.63 -2.37 -8.46
C PHE A 487 15.78 -3.51 -9.49
N MET A 488 16.33 -3.20 -10.67
CA MET A 488 16.61 -4.19 -11.71
C MET A 488 17.71 -5.15 -11.30
N ALA A 489 18.79 -4.65 -10.68
CA ALA A 489 19.84 -5.49 -10.14
C ALA A 489 19.29 -6.54 -9.16
N LYS A 490 18.37 -6.13 -8.27
CA LYS A 490 17.70 -7.05 -7.35
C LYS A 490 16.90 -8.13 -8.08
N ILE A 491 16.05 -7.76 -9.03
CA ILE A 491 15.25 -8.72 -9.81
C ILE A 491 16.15 -9.72 -10.55
N ILE A 492 17.22 -9.23 -11.18
CA ILE A 492 18.13 -10.08 -11.95
C ILE A 492 18.81 -11.10 -11.02
N VAL A 493 19.36 -10.65 -9.89
CA VAL A 493 20.03 -11.53 -8.93
C VAL A 493 19.08 -12.55 -8.32
N GLU A 494 17.88 -12.13 -7.90
CA GLU A 494 16.84 -13.02 -7.36
C GLU A 494 16.40 -14.09 -8.37
N ARG A 495 16.30 -13.73 -9.66
CA ARG A 495 15.98 -14.68 -10.73
C ARG A 495 17.13 -15.66 -11.04
N HIS A 496 18.35 -15.37 -10.63
CA HIS A 496 19.47 -16.31 -10.64
C HIS A 496 19.54 -17.16 -9.38
N GLY A 497 18.50 -17.12 -8.52
CA GLY A 497 18.50 -17.83 -7.24
C GLY A 497 19.42 -17.21 -6.20
N GLY A 498 19.98 -16.05 -6.49
CA GLY A 498 20.91 -15.32 -5.65
C GLY A 498 20.22 -14.29 -4.75
N LYS A 499 21.04 -13.51 -4.03
CA LYS A 499 20.60 -12.45 -3.13
C LYS A 499 21.46 -11.20 -3.30
N ILE A 500 20.86 -10.01 -3.30
CA ILE A 500 21.57 -8.75 -3.23
C ILE A 500 21.21 -8.01 -1.94
N GLN A 501 22.20 -7.53 -1.22
CA GLN A 501 22.05 -6.84 0.05
C GLN A 501 22.90 -5.57 0.08
N VAL A 502 22.50 -4.63 0.92
CA VAL A 502 23.27 -3.43 1.23
C VAL A 502 23.44 -3.31 2.73
N PHE A 503 24.56 -2.76 3.12
CA PHE A 503 24.84 -2.36 4.49
C PHE A 503 25.56 -0.99 4.47
N SER A 504 25.15 -0.09 5.33
CA SER A 504 25.80 1.18 5.61
C SER A 504 25.60 1.55 7.07
N GLU A 505 26.63 2.06 7.72
CA GLU A 505 26.55 2.55 9.11
C GLU A 505 25.81 3.89 9.21
N GLY A 506 25.46 4.50 8.08
CA GLY A 506 24.75 5.77 8.01
C GLY A 506 25.34 6.73 6.98
N GLU A 507 24.82 7.95 6.95
CA GLU A 507 25.30 9.00 6.05
C GLU A 507 26.78 9.35 6.36
N GLY A 508 27.58 9.53 5.30
CA GLY A 508 29.01 9.81 5.39
C GLY A 508 29.91 8.61 5.73
N LYS A 509 29.33 7.41 5.93
CA LYS A 509 30.08 6.20 6.32
C LYS A 509 30.31 5.21 5.17
N GLY A 510 29.99 5.59 3.95
CA GLY A 510 30.05 4.72 2.78
C GLY A 510 28.99 3.62 2.79
N SER A 511 29.06 2.75 1.79
CA SER A 511 28.16 1.60 1.67
C SER A 511 28.86 0.34 1.22
N LYS A 512 28.24 -0.82 1.49
CA LYS A 512 28.72 -2.14 1.08
C LYS A 512 27.57 -2.89 0.43
N PHE A 513 27.65 -3.11 -0.87
CA PHE A 513 26.76 -3.98 -1.62
C PHE A 513 27.34 -5.39 -1.66
N THR A 514 26.49 -6.38 -1.41
CA THR A 514 26.85 -7.81 -1.44
C THR A 514 25.90 -8.53 -2.37
N ILE A 515 26.47 -9.18 -3.39
CA ILE A 515 25.76 -10.07 -4.32
C ILE A 515 26.17 -11.50 -3.99
N THR A 516 25.19 -12.37 -3.81
CA THR A 516 25.40 -13.81 -3.59
C THR A 516 24.75 -14.56 -4.75
N LEU A 517 25.48 -15.45 -5.40
CA LEU A 517 24.99 -16.29 -6.49
C LEU A 517 25.27 -17.77 -6.16
N PRO A 518 24.30 -18.68 -6.32
CA PRO A 518 24.54 -20.10 -6.08
C PRO A 518 25.50 -20.69 -7.14
N LEU A 519 26.40 -21.57 -6.71
CA LEU A 519 27.36 -22.26 -7.58
C LEU A 519 26.72 -23.43 -8.33
N ASP A 520 25.68 -24.04 -7.75
CA ASP A 520 25.01 -25.23 -8.24
C ASP A 520 23.56 -24.90 -8.67
N GLN A 521 23.38 -24.49 -9.91
CA GLN A 521 22.05 -24.50 -10.57
C GLN A 521 22.24 -25.07 -11.99
N ARG A 522 22.29 -26.39 -12.09
CA ARG A 522 22.07 -27.09 -13.36
C ARG A 522 20.59 -27.11 -13.72
#